data_ccdd7eef58741fa3bceb930c2876458f
#
_entry.id   ccdd7eef58741fa3bceb930c2876458f
#
_cell.length_a   1.000
_cell.length_b   1.000
_cell.length_c   1.000
_cell.angle_alpha   90.00
_cell.angle_beta   90.00
_cell.angle_gamma   90.00
#
_symmetry.space_group_name_H-M   'P 1'
#
loop_
_entity.id
_entity.type
_entity.pdbx_description
1 polymer ?
#
loop_
_entity_poly.entity_id
_entity_poly.type
_entity_poly.pdbx_seq_one_letter_code
_entity_poly.pdbx_strand_id
1 'polypeptide(L)'
;MKKFIHFIKLAWSVSPSYLILLVVHAFCESAKNLLNVILPMYLIDELTGSQDMKQLCLYGGLIVLNNVGMMFVSNTLQRFIKVKEELTHDGMNKLMSEKIMNLEYSYLEDPYYLDLKERAVFAVQNQNIISNLIITTSEILSKGTTLIGLVVILLSLGPVLLIALLIGVALMLFIYAGVSKYQTEVMQDIIPTNRK
;
A
#
# COMPACT_ATOMS: atom_id res chain seq x y z
N MET A 1 16.43 8.32 -2.52
CA MET A 1 16.39 7.79 -1.16
C MET A 1 16.44 8.85 -0.06
N LYS A 2 17.41 9.80 -0.04
CA LYS A 2 17.49 10.85 1.01
C LYS A 2 16.20 11.70 1.15
N LYS A 3 15.57 12.08 0.03
CA LYS A 3 14.32 12.87 0.04
C LYS A 3 13.13 12.10 0.64
N PHE A 4 13.05 10.79 0.40
CA PHE A 4 12.00 9.93 0.93
C PHE A 4 12.13 9.74 2.46
N ILE A 5 13.36 9.53 2.94
CA ILE A 5 13.64 9.43 4.39
C ILE A 5 13.30 10.75 5.09
N HIS A 6 13.64 11.88 4.48
CA HIS A 6 13.30 13.20 5.01
C HIS A 6 11.78 13.41 5.09
N PHE A 7 11.05 12.95 4.07
CA PHE A 7 9.59 13.00 4.04
C PHE A 7 8.96 12.13 5.15
N ILE A 8 9.42 10.89 5.33
CA ILE A 8 8.93 10.03 6.43
C ILE A 8 9.23 10.67 7.80
N LYS A 9 10.40 11.28 7.97
CA LYS A 9 10.75 11.99 9.20
C LYS A 9 9.82 13.19 9.46
N LEU A 10 9.45 13.92 8.43
CA LEU A 10 8.48 15.01 8.51
C LEU A 10 7.09 14.49 8.87
N ALA A 11 6.61 13.44 8.20
CA ALA A 11 5.34 12.80 8.51
C ALA A 11 5.29 12.26 9.95
N TRP A 12 6.40 11.70 10.43
CA TRP A 12 6.55 11.26 11.82
C TRP A 12 6.44 12.41 12.82
N SER A 13 6.99 13.59 12.51
CA SER A 13 6.90 14.76 13.39
C SER A 13 5.50 15.34 13.48
N VAL A 14 4.68 15.18 12.43
CA VAL A 14 3.29 15.67 12.40
C VAL A 14 2.34 14.69 13.10
N SER A 15 2.42 13.41 12.81
CA SER A 15 1.51 12.41 13.37
C SER A 15 2.15 11.02 13.47
N PRO A 16 2.91 10.72 14.54
CA PRO A 16 3.49 9.40 14.75
C PRO A 16 2.42 8.30 14.87
N SER A 17 1.27 8.62 15.46
CA SER A 17 0.16 7.69 15.63
C SER A 17 -0.42 7.21 14.29
N TYR A 18 -0.42 8.05 13.27
CA TYR A 18 -0.88 7.69 11.93
C TYR A 18 0.02 6.63 11.30
N LEU A 19 1.33 6.84 11.34
CA LEU A 19 2.31 5.90 10.78
C LEU A 19 2.30 4.55 11.52
N ILE A 20 2.21 4.56 12.85
CA ILE A 20 2.11 3.33 13.65
C ILE A 20 0.84 2.56 13.26
N LEU A 21 -0.30 3.26 13.12
CA LEU A 21 -1.57 2.64 12.77
C LEU A 21 -1.51 1.99 11.38
N LEU A 22 -0.84 2.62 10.41
CA LEU A 22 -0.62 2.08 9.06
C LEU A 22 0.25 0.83 9.09
N VAL A 23 1.31 0.81 9.89
CA VAL A 23 2.16 -0.38 10.05
C VAL A 23 1.35 -1.53 10.67
N VAL A 24 0.59 -1.27 11.72
CA VAL A 24 -0.29 -2.28 12.34
C VAL A 24 -1.30 -2.80 11.32
N HIS A 25 -1.94 -1.92 10.56
CA HIS A 25 -2.88 -2.31 9.50
C HIS A 25 -2.20 -3.18 8.43
N ALA A 26 -1.00 -2.82 7.99
CA ALA A 26 -0.24 -3.59 7.01
C ALA A 26 0.06 -5.02 7.50
N PHE A 27 0.43 -5.18 8.77
CA PHE A 27 0.66 -6.51 9.36
C PHE A 27 -0.65 -7.30 9.51
N CYS A 28 -1.75 -6.68 9.95
CA CYS A 28 -3.06 -7.34 10.03
C CYS A 28 -3.54 -7.82 8.65
N GLU A 29 -3.36 -6.99 7.62
CA GLU A 29 -3.71 -7.33 6.24
C GLU A 29 -2.86 -8.48 5.70
N SER A 30 -1.55 -8.46 5.97
CA SER A 30 -0.64 -9.55 5.63
C SER A 30 -1.04 -10.85 6.32
N ALA A 31 -1.34 -10.81 7.63
CA ALA A 31 -1.79 -11.97 8.39
C ALA A 31 -3.10 -12.55 7.83
N LYS A 32 -4.08 -11.70 7.50
CA LYS A 32 -5.32 -12.09 6.84
C LYS A 32 -5.05 -12.84 5.53
N ASN A 33 -4.18 -12.30 4.68
CA ASN A 33 -3.86 -12.89 3.40
C ASN A 33 -3.17 -14.26 3.55
N LEU A 34 -2.26 -14.41 4.52
CA LEU A 34 -1.60 -15.68 4.81
C LEU A 34 -2.59 -16.72 5.37
N LEU A 35 -3.45 -16.32 6.30
CA LEU A 35 -4.47 -17.23 6.85
C LEU A 35 -5.46 -17.69 5.79
N ASN A 36 -5.79 -16.84 4.82
CA ASN A 36 -6.64 -17.18 3.68
C ASN A 36 -5.99 -18.16 2.69
N VAL A 37 -4.69 -18.40 2.80
CA VAL A 37 -4.00 -19.46 2.06
C VAL A 37 -3.87 -20.72 2.92
N ILE A 38 -3.48 -20.58 4.18
CA ILE A 38 -3.19 -21.69 5.09
C ILE A 38 -4.47 -22.46 5.44
N LEU A 39 -5.57 -21.78 5.77
CA LEU A 39 -6.80 -22.44 6.20
C LEU A 39 -7.46 -23.28 5.09
N PRO A 40 -7.59 -22.80 3.84
CA PRO A 40 -8.07 -23.66 2.75
C PRO A 40 -7.12 -24.82 2.43
N MET A 41 -5.79 -24.66 2.61
CA MET A 41 -4.83 -25.75 2.42
C MET A 41 -5.15 -26.90 3.38
N TYR A 42 -5.32 -26.63 4.68
CA TYR A 42 -5.71 -27.69 5.64
C TYR A 42 -7.07 -28.30 5.34
N LEU A 43 -8.04 -27.50 4.84
CA LEU A 43 -9.34 -28.02 4.41
C LEU A 43 -9.21 -28.99 3.23
N ILE A 44 -8.37 -28.68 2.25
CA ILE A 44 -8.11 -29.54 1.08
C ILE A 44 -7.37 -30.81 1.49
N ASP A 45 -6.39 -30.71 2.37
CA ASP A 45 -5.67 -31.87 2.89
C ASP A 45 -6.60 -32.85 3.61
N GLU A 46 -7.55 -32.36 4.40
CA GLU A 46 -8.55 -33.18 5.08
C GLU A 46 -9.56 -33.80 4.10
N LEU A 47 -9.95 -33.06 3.05
CA LEU A 47 -10.85 -33.56 2.00
C LEU A 47 -10.23 -34.71 1.19
N THR A 48 -8.91 -34.68 0.99
CA THR A 48 -8.18 -35.69 0.24
C THR A 48 -7.67 -36.85 1.13
N GLY A 49 -7.59 -36.60 2.44
CA GLY A 49 -7.07 -37.53 3.45
C GLY A 49 -8.16 -38.32 4.20
N SER A 50 -8.32 -38.04 5.48
CA SER A 50 -9.18 -38.79 6.41
C SER A 50 -10.67 -38.57 6.22
N GLN A 51 -11.06 -37.50 5.55
CA GLN A 51 -12.46 -37.11 5.26
C GLN A 51 -13.36 -37.04 6.52
N ASP A 52 -12.75 -36.65 7.66
CA ASP A 52 -13.51 -36.50 8.90
C ASP A 52 -14.42 -35.27 8.83
N MET A 53 -15.75 -35.53 8.84
CA MET A 53 -16.78 -34.48 8.74
C MET A 53 -16.68 -33.44 9.85
N LYS A 54 -16.18 -33.80 11.04
CA LYS A 54 -16.02 -32.84 12.15
C LYS A 54 -14.87 -31.88 11.87
N GLN A 55 -13.75 -32.37 11.35
CA GLN A 55 -12.60 -31.53 11.01
C GLN A 55 -12.89 -30.63 9.81
N LEU A 56 -13.61 -31.15 8.80
CA LEU A 56 -14.07 -30.35 7.66
C LEU A 56 -14.98 -29.19 8.09
N CYS A 57 -15.97 -29.45 8.96
CA CYS A 57 -16.83 -28.42 9.50
C CYS A 57 -16.04 -27.40 10.34
N LEU A 58 -15.04 -27.85 11.10
CA LEU A 58 -14.20 -26.98 11.90
C LEU A 58 -13.35 -26.06 11.02
N TYR A 59 -12.65 -26.59 10.02
CA TYR A 59 -11.84 -25.76 9.10
C TYR A 59 -12.70 -24.81 8.28
N GLY A 60 -13.86 -25.27 7.78
CA GLY A 60 -14.82 -24.40 7.10
C GLY A 60 -15.33 -23.26 8.00
N GLY A 61 -15.67 -23.59 9.25
CA GLY A 61 -16.05 -22.60 10.26
C GLY A 61 -14.94 -21.59 10.57
N LEU A 62 -13.69 -22.08 10.70
CA LEU A 62 -12.53 -21.21 10.93
C LEU A 62 -12.27 -20.26 9.77
N ILE A 63 -12.44 -20.68 8.52
CA ILE A 63 -12.30 -19.82 7.34
C ILE A 63 -13.33 -18.69 7.39
N VAL A 64 -14.59 -19.00 7.67
CA VAL A 64 -15.66 -17.99 7.77
C VAL A 64 -15.36 -17.03 8.93
N LEU A 65 -15.03 -17.56 10.09
CA LEU A 65 -14.74 -16.77 11.30
C LEU A 65 -13.52 -15.87 11.12
N ASN A 66 -12.46 -16.38 10.48
CA ASN A 66 -11.29 -15.58 10.12
C ASN A 66 -11.67 -14.42 9.19
N ASN A 67 -12.41 -14.68 8.11
CA ASN A 67 -12.80 -13.63 7.16
C ASN A 67 -13.68 -12.56 7.81
N VAL A 68 -14.68 -12.96 8.59
CA VAL A 68 -15.59 -12.03 9.30
C VAL A 68 -14.80 -11.25 10.37
N GLY A 69 -14.01 -11.94 11.19
CA GLY A 69 -13.20 -11.30 12.24
C GLY A 69 -12.20 -10.30 11.67
N MET A 70 -11.47 -10.69 10.64
CA MET A 70 -10.51 -9.81 9.98
C MET A 70 -11.17 -8.65 9.24
N MET A 71 -12.36 -8.83 8.71
CA MET A 71 -13.15 -7.73 8.13
C MET A 71 -13.48 -6.67 9.19
N PHE A 72 -13.94 -7.08 10.38
CA PHE A 72 -14.19 -6.16 11.48
C PHE A 72 -12.94 -5.41 11.92
N VAL A 73 -11.83 -6.13 12.11
CA VAL A 73 -10.55 -5.52 12.49
C VAL A 73 -10.08 -4.53 11.43
N SER A 74 -10.08 -4.93 10.15
CA SER A 74 -9.65 -4.07 9.05
C SER A 74 -10.52 -2.81 8.94
N ASN A 75 -11.85 -2.94 8.98
CA ASN A 75 -12.77 -1.81 8.90
C ASN A 75 -12.60 -0.85 10.09
N THR A 76 -12.38 -1.37 11.28
CA THR A 76 -12.15 -0.54 12.47
C THR A 76 -10.83 0.21 12.36
N LEU A 77 -9.74 -0.47 11.98
CA LEU A 77 -8.45 0.16 11.75
C LEU A 77 -8.52 1.23 10.64
N GLN A 78 -9.21 0.95 9.53
CA GLN A 78 -9.38 1.91 8.44
C GLN A 78 -10.13 3.17 8.87
N ARG A 79 -11.13 3.06 9.75
CA ARG A 79 -11.81 4.25 10.31
C ARG A 79 -10.85 5.12 11.12
N PHE A 80 -10.03 4.51 11.98
CA PHE A 80 -9.02 5.26 12.75
C PHE A 80 -7.94 5.85 11.83
N ILE A 81 -7.52 5.13 10.80
CA ILE A 81 -6.56 5.61 9.80
C ILE A 81 -7.11 6.85 9.10
N LYS A 82 -8.36 6.82 8.60
CA LYS A 82 -8.97 7.97 7.93
C LYS A 82 -9.03 9.22 8.80
N VAL A 83 -9.42 9.09 10.06
CA VAL A 83 -9.44 10.22 11.01
C VAL A 83 -8.03 10.78 11.22
N LYS A 84 -7.03 9.91 11.37
CA LYS A 84 -5.62 10.34 11.54
C LYS A 84 -5.01 10.89 10.26
N GLU A 85 -5.44 10.41 9.10
CA GLU A 85 -5.07 10.94 7.79
C GLU A 85 -5.51 12.39 7.65
N GLU A 86 -6.78 12.70 7.95
CA GLU A 86 -7.34 14.05 7.91
C GLU A 86 -6.56 14.98 8.85
N LEU A 87 -6.35 14.57 10.10
CA LEU A 87 -5.56 15.34 11.06
C LEU A 87 -4.11 15.56 10.60
N THR A 88 -3.53 14.60 9.88
CA THR A 88 -2.17 14.72 9.34
C THR A 88 -2.15 15.70 8.17
N HIS A 89 -3.16 15.64 7.31
CA HIS A 89 -3.33 16.58 6.21
C HIS A 89 -3.46 18.02 6.73
N ASP A 90 -4.30 18.26 7.73
CA ASP A 90 -4.46 19.55 8.36
C ASP A 90 -3.16 20.03 9.04
N GLY A 91 -2.44 19.14 9.70
CA GLY A 91 -1.14 19.42 10.29
C GLY A 91 -0.10 19.84 9.24
N MET A 92 -0.08 19.19 8.09
CA MET A 92 0.81 19.56 6.98
C MET A 92 0.43 20.92 6.37
N ASN A 93 -0.88 21.19 6.19
CA ASN A 93 -1.38 22.49 5.73
C ASN A 93 -0.98 23.60 6.70
N LYS A 94 -1.11 23.36 8.00
CA LYS A 94 -0.70 24.31 9.03
C LYS A 94 0.80 24.59 8.95
N LEU A 95 1.65 23.57 8.89
CA LEU A 95 3.10 23.75 8.75
C LEU A 95 3.48 24.53 7.48
N MET A 96 2.80 24.27 6.38
CA MET A 96 3.01 24.98 5.13
C MET A 96 2.63 26.46 5.27
N SER A 97 1.47 26.74 5.86
CA SER A 97 1.00 28.10 6.11
C SER A 97 1.92 28.87 7.04
N GLU A 98 2.34 28.27 8.15
CA GLU A 98 3.31 28.86 9.08
C GLU A 98 4.66 29.16 8.39
N LYS A 99 5.11 28.25 7.52
CA LYS A 99 6.34 28.47 6.75
C LYS A 99 6.22 29.65 5.79
N ILE A 100 5.07 29.79 5.11
CA ILE A 100 4.82 30.89 4.19
C ILE A 100 4.72 32.22 4.95
N MET A 101 4.02 32.24 6.09
CA MET A 101 3.88 33.45 6.91
C MET A 101 5.19 33.95 7.51
N ASN A 102 6.13 33.04 7.75
CA ASN A 102 7.44 33.37 8.31
C ASN A 102 8.52 33.69 7.24
N LEU A 103 8.13 33.70 5.94
CA LEU A 103 9.05 34.15 4.88
C LEU A 103 9.13 35.66 4.84
N GLU A 104 10.34 36.17 4.54
CA GLU A 104 10.52 37.60 4.25
C GLU A 104 9.71 38.00 3.01
N TYR A 105 9.18 39.22 3.01
CA TYR A 105 8.32 39.74 1.94
C TYR A 105 8.99 39.69 0.56
N SER A 106 10.31 39.89 0.51
CA SER A 106 11.12 39.81 -0.70
C SER A 106 11.01 38.46 -1.44
N TYR A 107 10.88 37.35 -0.69
CA TYR A 107 10.69 36.02 -1.30
C TYR A 107 9.26 35.81 -1.82
N LEU A 108 8.28 36.52 -1.30
CA LEU A 108 6.89 36.41 -1.74
C LEU A 108 6.64 37.16 -3.08
N GLU A 109 7.51 38.08 -3.46
CA GLU A 109 7.45 38.80 -4.75
C GLU A 109 8.31 38.16 -5.85
N ASP A 110 9.23 37.23 -5.50
CA ASP A 110 10.07 36.56 -6.48
C ASP A 110 9.26 35.46 -7.22
N PRO A 111 9.18 35.52 -8.56
CA PRO A 111 8.42 34.55 -9.36
C PRO A 111 8.85 33.09 -9.14
N TYR A 112 10.12 32.85 -8.82
CA TYR A 112 10.63 31.50 -8.54
C TYR A 112 10.02 30.92 -7.25
N TYR A 113 9.95 31.72 -6.18
CA TYR A 113 9.36 31.26 -4.91
C TYR A 113 7.84 31.18 -4.98
N LEU A 114 7.18 32.04 -5.78
CA LEU A 114 5.76 31.93 -6.07
C LEU A 114 5.41 30.62 -6.79
N ASP A 115 6.14 30.25 -7.84
CA ASP A 115 5.94 28.99 -8.55
C ASP A 115 6.19 27.79 -7.61
N LEU A 116 7.22 27.84 -6.77
CA LEU A 116 7.52 26.80 -5.77
C LEU A 116 6.37 26.67 -4.75
N LYS A 117 5.82 27.80 -4.28
CA LYS A 117 4.66 27.82 -3.39
C LYS A 117 3.43 27.21 -4.04
N GLU A 118 3.09 27.62 -5.27
CA GLU A 118 1.94 27.09 -6.01
C GLU A 118 2.05 25.59 -6.23
N ARG A 119 3.22 25.07 -6.61
CA ARG A 119 3.46 23.64 -6.74
C ARG A 119 3.31 22.90 -5.41
N ALA A 120 3.78 23.48 -4.31
CA ALA A 120 3.64 22.88 -2.99
C ALA A 120 2.16 22.84 -2.55
N VAL A 121 1.43 23.94 -2.72
CA VAL A 121 -0.01 24.02 -2.44
C VAL A 121 -0.79 23.04 -3.29
N PHE A 122 -0.51 22.96 -4.59
CA PHE A 122 -1.15 22.02 -5.51
C PHE A 122 -0.92 20.57 -5.10
N ALA A 123 0.32 20.23 -4.72
CA ALA A 123 0.66 18.88 -4.29
C ALA A 123 -0.06 18.47 -3.00
N VAL A 124 -0.20 19.37 -2.05
CA VAL A 124 -0.83 19.09 -0.74
C VAL A 124 -2.36 19.11 -0.85
N GLN A 125 -2.93 20.12 -1.49
CA GLN A 125 -4.38 20.36 -1.47
C GLN A 125 -5.13 19.61 -2.57
N ASN A 126 -4.60 19.57 -3.80
CA ASN A 126 -5.37 19.04 -4.94
C ASN A 126 -5.11 17.56 -5.26
N GLN A 127 -3.96 17.02 -4.91
CA GLN A 127 -3.61 15.64 -5.29
C GLN A 127 -3.45 14.68 -4.12
N ASN A 128 -3.59 15.15 -2.88
CA ASN A 128 -3.35 14.29 -1.68
C ASN A 128 -2.07 13.45 -1.79
N ILE A 129 -1.04 14.01 -2.46
CA ILE A 129 0.20 13.27 -2.80
C ILE A 129 0.84 12.71 -1.53
N ILE A 130 0.76 13.45 -0.44
CA ILE A 130 1.34 13.07 0.85
C ILE A 130 0.65 11.81 1.39
N SER A 131 -0.67 11.82 1.45
CA SER A 131 -1.46 10.66 1.89
C SER A 131 -1.24 9.45 0.98
N ASN A 132 -1.25 9.66 -0.32
CA ASN A 132 -1.02 8.59 -1.29
C ASN A 132 0.38 7.96 -1.15
N LEU A 133 1.43 8.76 -0.92
CA LEU A 133 2.78 8.24 -0.69
C LEU A 133 2.86 7.39 0.58
N ILE A 134 2.23 7.83 1.66
CA ILE A 134 2.22 7.12 2.93
C ILE A 134 1.42 5.81 2.80
N ILE A 135 0.23 5.86 2.20
CA ILE A 135 -0.62 4.68 1.95
C ILE A 135 0.10 3.68 1.06
N THR A 136 0.67 4.13 -0.06
CA THR A 136 1.44 3.26 -0.97
C THR A 136 2.63 2.59 -0.27
N THR A 137 3.32 3.32 0.62
CA THR A 137 4.41 2.75 1.42
C THR A 137 3.91 1.65 2.36
N SER A 138 2.76 1.86 3.01
CA SER A 138 2.11 0.85 3.85
C SER A 138 1.67 -0.38 3.05
N GLU A 139 1.12 -0.18 1.85
CA GLU A 139 0.76 -1.27 0.94
C GLU A 139 1.97 -2.08 0.49
N ILE A 140 3.08 -1.43 0.15
CA ILE A 140 4.33 -2.11 -0.21
C ILE A 140 4.82 -2.96 0.96
N LEU A 141 4.75 -2.44 2.19
CA LEU A 141 5.11 -3.18 3.39
C LEU A 141 4.22 -4.41 3.59
N SER A 142 2.90 -4.26 3.48
CA SER A 142 1.93 -5.35 3.60
C SER A 142 2.16 -6.41 2.54
N LYS A 143 2.23 -6.02 1.27
CA LYS A 143 2.43 -6.93 0.14
C LYS A 143 3.80 -7.62 0.20
N GLY A 144 4.85 -6.92 0.64
CA GLY A 144 6.18 -7.48 0.86
C GLY A 144 6.19 -8.54 1.95
N THR A 145 5.57 -8.25 3.09
CA THR A 145 5.44 -9.23 4.19
C THR A 145 4.63 -10.45 3.79
N THR A 146 3.52 -10.24 3.07
CA THR A 146 2.69 -11.34 2.52
C THR A 146 3.51 -12.21 1.54
N LEU A 147 4.29 -11.59 0.66
CA LEU A 147 5.12 -12.32 -0.31
C LEU A 147 6.17 -13.17 0.38
N ILE A 148 6.85 -12.65 1.41
CA ILE A 148 7.80 -13.43 2.20
C ILE A 148 7.10 -14.64 2.85
N GLY A 149 5.93 -14.42 3.47
CA GLY A 149 5.15 -15.49 4.09
C GLY A 149 4.71 -16.57 3.07
N LEU A 150 4.26 -16.15 1.88
CA LEU A 150 3.89 -17.08 0.81
C LEU A 150 5.09 -17.90 0.32
N VAL A 151 6.26 -17.28 0.17
CA VAL A 151 7.49 -18.02 -0.20
C VAL A 151 7.83 -19.10 0.84
N VAL A 152 7.70 -18.77 2.13
CA VAL A 152 7.93 -19.76 3.21
C VAL A 152 6.93 -20.93 3.13
N ILE A 153 5.64 -20.63 2.90
CA ILE A 153 4.61 -21.65 2.74
C ILE A 153 4.91 -22.54 1.51
N LEU A 154 5.25 -21.94 0.38
CA LEU A 154 5.56 -22.67 -0.86
C LEU A 154 6.81 -23.55 -0.72
N LEU A 155 7.82 -23.09 0.01
CA LEU A 155 9.00 -23.92 0.32
C LEU A 155 8.64 -25.15 1.16
N SER A 156 7.68 -25.04 2.07
CA SER A 156 7.20 -26.15 2.89
C SER A 156 6.40 -27.19 2.09
N LEU A 157 5.73 -26.77 1.02
CA LEU A 157 4.97 -27.64 0.12
C LEU A 157 5.85 -28.37 -0.92
N GLY A 158 6.95 -27.75 -1.30
CA GLY A 158 7.93 -28.35 -2.22
C GLY A 158 8.57 -27.33 -3.16
N PRO A 159 9.88 -27.47 -3.43
CA PRO A 159 10.63 -26.50 -4.24
C PRO A 159 10.17 -26.43 -5.70
N VAL A 160 9.55 -27.52 -6.22
CA VAL A 160 9.05 -27.55 -7.61
C VAL A 160 7.92 -26.54 -7.84
N LEU A 161 7.00 -26.42 -6.87
CA LEU A 161 5.91 -25.43 -6.92
C LEU A 161 6.44 -23.99 -6.91
N LEU A 162 7.46 -23.72 -6.13
CA LEU A 162 8.11 -22.42 -6.08
C LEU A 162 8.74 -22.06 -7.43
N ILE A 163 9.45 -23.00 -8.06
CA ILE A 163 10.08 -22.78 -9.38
C ILE A 163 9.01 -22.53 -10.45
N ALA A 164 7.93 -23.32 -10.47
CA ALA A 164 6.84 -23.12 -11.41
C ALA A 164 6.19 -21.74 -11.26
N LEU A 165 5.98 -21.27 -10.01
CA LEU A 165 5.43 -19.96 -9.72
C LEU A 165 6.40 -18.84 -10.15
N LEU A 166 7.69 -18.97 -9.89
CA LEU A 166 8.68 -17.97 -10.32
C LEU A 166 8.74 -17.84 -11.85
N ILE A 167 8.64 -18.95 -12.58
CA ILE A 167 8.56 -18.93 -14.05
C ILE A 167 7.29 -18.21 -14.49
N GLY A 168 6.13 -18.49 -13.88
CA GLY A 168 4.86 -17.80 -14.18
C GLY A 168 4.94 -16.30 -13.94
N VAL A 169 5.51 -15.89 -12.81
CA VAL A 169 5.70 -14.44 -12.49
C VAL A 169 6.67 -13.79 -13.47
N ALA A 170 7.77 -14.45 -13.83
CA ALA A 170 8.72 -13.93 -14.81
C ALA A 170 8.06 -13.72 -16.19
N LEU A 171 7.26 -14.67 -16.65
CA LEU A 171 6.48 -14.54 -17.90
C LEU A 171 5.49 -13.39 -17.83
N MET A 172 4.77 -13.26 -16.70
CA MET A 172 3.81 -12.15 -16.50
C MET A 172 4.52 -10.80 -16.53
N LEU A 173 5.67 -10.67 -15.88
CA LEU A 173 6.46 -9.43 -15.89
C LEU A 173 6.97 -9.10 -17.30
N PHE A 174 7.37 -10.10 -18.06
CA PHE A 174 7.82 -9.91 -19.45
C PHE A 174 6.68 -9.40 -20.35
N ILE A 175 5.49 -9.99 -20.23
CA ILE A 175 4.30 -9.56 -20.97
C ILE A 175 3.93 -8.12 -20.54
N TYR A 176 3.91 -7.85 -19.23
CA TYR A 176 3.57 -6.53 -18.70
C TYR A 176 4.55 -5.45 -19.18
N ALA A 177 5.85 -5.74 -19.19
CA ALA A 177 6.86 -4.80 -19.70
C ALA A 177 6.64 -4.48 -21.19
N GLY A 178 6.27 -5.47 -22.00
CA GLY A 178 5.91 -5.27 -23.41
C GLY A 178 4.68 -4.40 -23.59
N VAL A 179 3.61 -4.67 -22.85
CA VAL A 179 2.37 -3.88 -22.89
C VAL A 179 2.60 -2.45 -22.38
N SER A 180 3.33 -2.28 -21.29
CA SER A 180 3.65 -0.96 -20.73
C SER A 180 4.46 -0.10 -21.71
N LYS A 181 5.42 -0.71 -22.41
CA LYS A 181 6.18 0.00 -23.46
C LYS A 181 5.27 0.46 -24.58
N TYR A 182 4.40 -0.42 -25.08
CA TYR A 182 3.43 -0.08 -26.11
C TYR A 182 2.48 1.04 -25.70
N GLN A 183 1.95 0.99 -24.47
CA GLN A 183 1.10 2.05 -23.93
C GLN A 183 1.82 3.39 -23.83
N THR A 184 3.10 3.39 -23.46
CA THR A 184 3.90 4.62 -23.36
C THR A 184 4.16 5.23 -24.73
N GLU A 185 4.45 4.41 -25.75
CA GLU A 185 4.62 4.85 -27.13
C GLU A 185 3.32 5.47 -27.68
N VAL A 186 2.18 4.80 -27.50
CA VAL A 186 0.88 5.31 -27.94
C VAL A 186 0.50 6.61 -27.22
N MET A 187 0.78 6.74 -25.91
CA MET A 187 0.54 7.98 -25.19
C MET A 187 1.41 9.13 -25.68
N GLN A 188 2.67 8.87 -26.02
CA GLN A 188 3.57 9.89 -26.55
C GLN A 188 3.13 10.40 -27.93
N ASP A 189 2.52 9.57 -28.74
CA ASP A 189 1.98 9.95 -30.05
C ASP A 189 0.68 10.79 -29.95
N ILE A 190 -0.09 10.61 -28.88
CA ILE A 190 -1.36 11.34 -28.67
C ILE A 190 -1.13 12.74 -28.06
N ILE A 191 -0.10 12.92 -27.22
CA ILE A 191 0.19 14.18 -26.52
C ILE A 191 0.47 15.37 -27.48
N PRO A 192 1.18 15.24 -28.62
CA PRO A 192 1.41 16.36 -29.54
C PRO A 192 0.14 16.88 -30.22
N THR A 193 -0.89 16.07 -30.35
CA THR A 193 -2.14 16.42 -31.05
C THR A 193 -3.01 17.40 -30.26
N ASN A 194 -2.86 17.48 -28.94
CA ASN A 194 -3.61 18.38 -28.06
C ASN A 194 -2.95 19.75 -27.82
N ARG A 195 -1.86 20.08 -28.52
CA ARG A 195 -1.16 21.38 -28.46
C ARG A 195 -1.42 22.31 -29.65
N LYS A 196 -2.49 22.08 -30.40
CA LYS A 196 -2.96 23.03 -31.43
C LYS A 196 -4.19 23.79 -30.97
#